data_297a0b827c1cdc3610a8ee1cb2a25fdd
#
_entry.id   297a0b827c1cdc3610a8ee1cb2a25fdd
#
_cell.length_a   1.000
_cell.length_b   1.000
_cell.length_c   1.000
_cell.angle_alpha   90.00
_cell.angle_beta   90.00
_cell.angle_gamma   90.00
#
_symmetry.space_group_name_H-M   'P 1'
#
loop_
_entity.id
_entity.type
_entity.pdbx_description
1 polymer ?
#
loop_
_entity_poly.entity_id
_entity_poly.type
_entity_poly.pdbx_seq_one_letter_code
_entity_poly.pdbx_strand_id
1 'polypeptide(L)'
;MSSSLLLIGVLCILGANSFASVGKTRVTQEPNAPEPIDCLLTTWSDWGPCSPCSEERYRSRSILKFGQFGGKPCIVALSDREPCDTRTPCPDERGHCGKQEFECENGYCLKNRLVCNTENDCGDFSDEDHCDETKRPPCGNREVDVSELGRTAGQGVNVLGMTPAQTAFQNEFYNGICDRVRDGNTAIYYRKPWNTAVLSYDTRGDKRFTSEFYSDQASTIKEIFKTKSQTFDVNLSVKLKPTESNVSTTIGGGFNAGRSSSMSEFLKNTKGTNPIYLHVKSNIQLGTFQMRKRDLRLSETFLEELKFLPSTYEKGEYFKFLETYGTHYSQRGTVGGKYELIYVLDNQTLSSHGLTAEDVNRCLGFNLGITIAADVAEATAEIKAKQCKTSRFKNVDEVRRSGVIQDVVSLIQGGTTATLTRLNELLSSNARLIDVEHYVEWAATLPQAPVVIRQELTPISELVPLKIPDSRTKKENLDRAVEDYVAEYSVCKCQPCLHGGTAMLIEGKCECTCTPFYKGDACEIPKSTFVPGQTAIDGSWNCWSNWSTCQNGERQRTRECNNPAPGSGGKSCPGTSVETGHC
;
A
#
# COMPACT_ATOMS: atom_id res chain seq x y z
N MET A 1 -58.72 20.40 41.40
CA MET A 1 -59.35 21.72 41.17
C MET A 1 -58.52 22.37 40.05
N SER A 2 -59.19 22.56 38.89
CA SER A 2 -58.96 23.52 37.80
C SER A 2 -57.56 23.61 37.20
N SER A 3 -57.30 22.98 36.09
CA SER A 3 -57.58 23.26 34.66
C SER A 3 -57.32 24.70 34.24
N SER A 4 -56.29 24.91 33.42
CA SER A 4 -56.32 25.90 32.34
C SER A 4 -55.37 25.48 31.22
N LEU A 5 -55.98 25.04 30.13
CA LEU A 5 -55.36 24.88 28.80
C LEU A 5 -55.12 26.27 28.22
N LEU A 6 -53.94 26.53 27.71
CA LEU A 6 -53.65 27.64 26.84
C LEU A 6 -53.26 27.06 25.44
N LEU A 7 -54.23 27.21 24.51
CA LEU A 7 -54.02 27.03 23.09
C LEU A 7 -53.16 28.20 22.55
N ILE A 8 -52.00 27.91 21.99
CA ILE A 8 -51.27 28.87 21.17
C ILE A 8 -51.39 28.39 19.73
N GLY A 9 -52.16 29.12 18.94
CA GLY A 9 -52.29 28.92 17.51
C GLY A 9 -51.02 29.38 16.80
N VAL A 10 -50.46 28.47 16.00
CA VAL A 10 -49.34 28.76 15.11
C VAL A 10 -49.91 29.20 13.76
N LEU A 11 -49.74 30.47 13.42
CA LEU A 11 -49.96 30.99 12.10
C LEU A 11 -48.90 30.46 11.15
N CYS A 12 -49.29 29.63 10.19
CA CYS A 12 -48.47 29.27 9.03
C CYS A 12 -48.38 30.48 8.08
N ILE A 13 -47.26 31.19 8.12
CA ILE A 13 -46.89 32.14 7.06
C ILE A 13 -46.17 31.34 5.97
N LEU A 14 -46.84 31.17 4.83
CA LEU A 14 -46.25 30.67 3.58
C LEU A 14 -45.27 31.71 3.03
N GLY A 15 -44.03 31.60 3.43
CA GLY A 15 -42.94 32.31 2.78
C GLY A 15 -42.45 31.49 1.58
N ALA A 16 -42.73 31.97 0.37
CA ALA A 16 -42.15 31.47 -0.87
C ALA A 16 -40.64 31.71 -0.83
N ASN A 17 -39.86 30.73 -0.44
CA ASN A 17 -38.41 30.74 -0.61
C ASN A 17 -38.12 30.47 -2.08
N SER A 18 -37.78 31.49 -2.83
CA SER A 18 -37.10 31.40 -4.10
C SER A 18 -35.77 30.67 -3.87
N PHE A 19 -35.71 29.41 -4.27
CA PHE A 19 -34.43 28.72 -4.42
C PHE A 19 -33.68 29.44 -5.55
N ALA A 20 -32.78 30.35 -5.18
CA ALA A 20 -31.75 30.80 -6.08
C ALA A 20 -30.93 29.54 -6.45
N SER A 21 -31.02 29.13 -7.70
CA SER A 21 -30.16 28.15 -8.29
C SER A 21 -28.73 28.68 -8.13
N VAL A 22 -27.93 28.02 -7.26
CA VAL A 22 -26.50 28.22 -7.21
C VAL A 22 -26.00 27.87 -8.61
N GLY A 23 -25.73 28.86 -9.40
CA GLY A 23 -25.15 28.72 -10.72
C GLY A 23 -23.84 27.90 -10.53
N LYS A 24 -23.80 26.70 -11.13
CA LYS A 24 -22.56 26.01 -11.37
C LYS A 24 -21.64 27.01 -12.06
N THR A 25 -20.62 27.50 -11.37
CA THR A 25 -19.50 28.19 -12.00
C THR A 25 -18.98 27.26 -13.07
N ARG A 26 -19.31 27.53 -14.32
CA ARG A 26 -18.65 26.96 -15.48
C ARG A 26 -17.18 27.35 -15.32
N VAL A 27 -16.36 26.39 -14.87
CA VAL A 27 -14.93 26.48 -15.11
C VAL A 27 -14.79 26.60 -16.60
N THR A 28 -14.25 27.73 -17.07
CA THR A 28 -13.96 27.96 -18.47
C THR A 28 -12.98 26.87 -18.90
N GLN A 29 -13.48 25.85 -19.60
CA GLN A 29 -12.64 24.81 -20.20
C GLN A 29 -11.71 25.51 -21.19
N GLU A 30 -10.40 25.29 -21.06
CA GLU A 30 -9.43 25.75 -22.07
C GLU A 30 -9.80 25.13 -23.42
N PRO A 31 -9.64 25.88 -24.53
CA PRO A 31 -9.90 25.36 -25.87
C PRO A 31 -8.97 24.13 -26.09
N ASN A 32 -9.53 22.97 -26.41
CA ASN A 32 -8.93 21.66 -26.59
C ASN A 32 -8.82 20.78 -25.31
N ALA A 33 -9.37 21.16 -24.16
CA ALA A 33 -9.46 20.27 -23.03
C ALA A 33 -10.32 19.04 -23.37
N PRO A 34 -9.92 17.83 -22.97
CA PRO A 34 -10.70 16.63 -23.22
C PRO A 34 -12.04 16.67 -22.46
N GLU A 35 -13.05 16.01 -23.01
CA GLU A 35 -14.33 15.89 -22.32
C GLU A 35 -14.20 15.07 -21.05
N PRO A 36 -14.85 15.47 -19.93
CA PRO A 36 -14.88 14.69 -18.71
C PRO A 36 -15.49 13.30 -18.94
N ILE A 37 -14.84 12.28 -18.41
CA ILE A 37 -15.29 10.89 -18.47
C ILE A 37 -15.73 10.49 -17.07
N ASP A 38 -16.99 10.13 -16.90
CA ASP A 38 -17.51 9.60 -15.65
C ASP A 38 -17.20 8.10 -15.52
N CYS A 39 -17.18 7.60 -14.28
CA CYS A 39 -17.12 6.18 -13.98
C CYS A 39 -18.23 5.42 -14.73
N LEU A 40 -17.85 4.42 -15.51
CA LEU A 40 -18.78 3.55 -16.24
C LEU A 40 -18.67 2.11 -15.72
N LEU A 41 -19.80 1.54 -15.34
CA LEU A 41 -19.92 0.20 -14.80
C LEU A 41 -20.72 -0.71 -15.73
N THR A 42 -20.52 -2.02 -15.61
CA THR A 42 -21.43 -3.01 -16.18
C THR A 42 -22.75 -3.01 -15.43
N THR A 43 -23.78 -3.61 -16.00
CA THR A 43 -24.97 -4.04 -15.26
C THR A 43 -24.56 -5.06 -14.18
N TRP A 44 -25.39 -5.18 -13.15
CA TRP A 44 -25.24 -6.25 -12.17
C TRP A 44 -25.39 -7.62 -12.84
N SER A 45 -24.61 -8.60 -12.37
CA SER A 45 -24.83 -10.02 -12.68
C SER A 45 -26.17 -10.48 -12.10
N ASP A 46 -26.63 -11.65 -12.52
CA ASP A 46 -27.67 -12.36 -11.81
C ASP A 46 -27.21 -12.70 -10.39
N TRP A 47 -28.17 -12.93 -9.48
CA TRP A 47 -27.86 -13.39 -8.14
C TRP A 47 -27.27 -14.80 -8.17
N GLY A 48 -26.17 -14.99 -7.47
CA GLY A 48 -25.55 -16.29 -7.25
C GLY A 48 -26.40 -17.22 -6.35
N PRO A 49 -25.95 -18.44 -6.13
CA PRO A 49 -26.62 -19.38 -5.22
C PRO A 49 -26.50 -18.88 -3.77
N CYS A 50 -27.47 -19.31 -2.94
CA CYS A 50 -27.43 -19.05 -1.51
C CYS A 50 -26.24 -19.77 -0.85
N SER A 51 -25.40 -19.04 -0.15
CA SER A 51 -24.28 -19.62 0.61
C SER A 51 -24.80 -20.26 1.90
N PRO A 52 -24.52 -21.55 2.15
CA PRO A 52 -25.05 -22.24 3.33
C PRO A 52 -24.52 -21.68 4.66
N CYS A 53 -23.31 -21.12 4.67
CA CYS A 53 -22.66 -20.69 5.91
C CYS A 53 -22.93 -19.22 6.25
N SER A 54 -23.13 -18.37 5.26
CA SER A 54 -23.46 -16.96 5.47
C SER A 54 -24.95 -16.66 5.37
N GLU A 55 -25.76 -17.59 4.84
CA GLU A 55 -27.18 -17.39 4.53
C GLU A 55 -27.42 -16.13 3.67
N GLU A 56 -26.46 -15.85 2.80
CA GLU A 56 -26.47 -14.72 1.88
C GLU A 56 -26.23 -15.20 0.44
N ARG A 57 -26.79 -14.47 -0.52
CA ARG A 57 -26.45 -14.59 -1.93
C ARG A 57 -25.89 -13.29 -2.44
N TYR A 58 -25.07 -13.40 -3.47
CA TYR A 58 -24.22 -12.31 -3.94
C TYR A 58 -24.46 -12.05 -5.42
N ARG A 59 -24.23 -10.81 -5.83
CA ARG A 59 -24.08 -10.42 -7.24
C ARG A 59 -22.94 -9.42 -7.37
N SER A 60 -22.37 -9.32 -8.56
CA SER A 60 -21.24 -8.43 -8.81
C SER A 60 -21.40 -7.65 -10.12
N ARG A 61 -20.62 -6.59 -10.23
CA ARG A 61 -20.45 -5.79 -11.45
C ARG A 61 -18.99 -5.42 -11.62
N SER A 62 -18.63 -4.91 -12.81
CA SER A 62 -17.26 -4.54 -13.16
C SER A 62 -17.18 -3.09 -13.59
N ILE A 63 -15.99 -2.50 -13.43
CA ILE A 63 -15.66 -1.18 -13.96
C ILE A 63 -15.31 -1.35 -15.44
N LEU A 64 -15.98 -0.63 -16.31
CA LEU A 64 -15.68 -0.55 -17.72
C LEU A 64 -14.68 0.58 -18.02
N LYS A 65 -14.90 1.74 -17.39
CA LYS A 65 -14.01 2.93 -17.50
C LYS A 65 -13.94 3.61 -16.15
N PHE A 66 -12.76 4.07 -15.79
CA PHE A 66 -12.56 4.95 -14.64
C PHE A 66 -12.92 6.39 -14.96
N GLY A 67 -13.29 7.16 -13.94
CA GLY A 67 -13.46 8.60 -14.09
C GLY A 67 -12.14 9.26 -14.50
N GLN A 68 -12.19 10.22 -15.41
CA GLN A 68 -11.01 10.91 -15.94
C GLN A 68 -11.35 12.33 -16.40
N PHE A 69 -10.37 13.23 -16.52
CA PHE A 69 -10.51 14.60 -17.02
C PHE A 69 -11.60 15.41 -16.30
N GLY A 70 -11.68 15.28 -14.98
CA GLY A 70 -12.71 15.96 -14.19
C GLY A 70 -14.03 15.20 -14.00
N GLY A 71 -14.17 14.01 -14.59
CA GLY A 71 -15.33 13.14 -14.39
C GLY A 71 -15.40 12.50 -13.00
N LYS A 72 -16.52 11.88 -12.68
CA LYS A 72 -16.79 11.25 -11.37
C LYS A 72 -15.93 9.99 -11.18
N PRO A 73 -15.26 9.82 -10.03
CA PRO A 73 -14.45 8.64 -9.74
C PRO A 73 -15.32 7.38 -9.56
N CYS A 74 -14.72 6.20 -9.75
CA CYS A 74 -15.32 4.91 -9.46
C CYS A 74 -15.18 4.55 -7.96
N ILE A 75 -15.83 5.30 -7.08
CA ILE A 75 -15.89 5.02 -5.63
C ILE A 75 -17.26 4.40 -5.34
N VAL A 76 -17.46 3.15 -5.79
CA VAL A 76 -18.75 2.47 -5.73
C VAL A 76 -18.56 1.00 -5.41
N ALA A 77 -19.53 0.39 -4.72
CA ALA A 77 -19.51 -1.04 -4.47
C ALA A 77 -19.57 -1.83 -5.77
N LEU A 78 -18.69 -2.81 -5.91
CA LEU A 78 -18.65 -3.75 -7.03
C LEU A 78 -19.38 -5.07 -6.70
N SER A 79 -19.79 -5.26 -5.46
CA SER A 79 -20.60 -6.39 -5.00
C SER A 79 -21.80 -5.91 -4.23
N ASP A 80 -22.85 -6.72 -4.25
CA ASP A 80 -24.07 -6.53 -3.50
C ASP A 80 -24.48 -7.88 -2.90
N ARG A 81 -25.16 -7.86 -1.76
CA ARG A 81 -25.57 -9.06 -1.04
C ARG A 81 -26.97 -8.90 -0.47
N GLU A 82 -27.68 -9.99 -0.39
CA GLU A 82 -28.97 -10.05 0.28
C GLU A 82 -29.14 -11.37 1.04
N PRO A 83 -29.90 -11.39 2.14
CA PRO A 83 -30.21 -12.62 2.87
C PRO A 83 -30.96 -13.60 1.99
N CYS A 84 -30.75 -14.90 2.21
CA CYS A 84 -31.46 -15.96 1.54
C CYS A 84 -31.61 -17.18 2.46
N ASP A 85 -32.64 -17.96 2.22
CA ASP A 85 -32.84 -19.22 2.93
C ASP A 85 -32.23 -20.38 2.14
N THR A 86 -31.47 -21.21 2.83
CA THR A 86 -30.94 -22.46 2.27
C THR A 86 -31.35 -23.64 3.12
N ARG A 87 -31.69 -24.76 2.45
CA ARG A 87 -31.94 -26.05 3.12
C ARG A 87 -30.67 -26.85 3.35
N THR A 88 -29.57 -26.41 2.75
CA THR A 88 -28.26 -27.04 2.91
C THR A 88 -27.62 -26.49 4.17
N PRO A 89 -27.37 -27.30 5.20
CA PRO A 89 -26.64 -26.81 6.38
C PRO A 89 -25.22 -26.41 6.01
N CYS A 90 -24.67 -25.41 6.73
CA CYS A 90 -23.25 -25.16 6.66
C CYS A 90 -22.49 -26.44 7.09
N PRO A 91 -21.51 -26.90 6.33
CA PRO A 91 -20.70 -28.05 6.72
C PRO A 91 -20.13 -27.82 8.11
N ASP A 92 -20.54 -28.61 9.08
CA ASP A 92 -20.02 -28.53 10.45
C ASP A 92 -18.61 -29.12 10.48
N GLU A 93 -17.63 -28.25 10.62
CA GLU A 93 -16.22 -28.62 10.63
C GLU A 93 -15.69 -28.96 12.00
N ARG A 94 -16.51 -28.93 13.04
CA ARG A 94 -16.10 -29.31 14.39
C ARG A 94 -15.83 -30.80 14.44
N GLY A 95 -14.70 -31.18 13.83
CA GLY A 95 -14.08 -32.45 14.15
C GLY A 95 -13.68 -32.42 15.62
N HIS A 96 -14.13 -33.37 16.41
CA HIS A 96 -13.66 -33.54 17.78
C HIS A 96 -12.13 -33.63 17.78
N CYS A 97 -11.51 -32.90 18.70
CA CYS A 97 -10.07 -32.98 18.91
C CYS A 97 -9.61 -34.41 19.23
N GLY A 98 -8.40 -34.74 18.88
CA GLY A 98 -7.83 -36.05 19.13
C GLY A 98 -7.73 -36.34 20.65
N LYS A 99 -7.67 -37.61 21.04
CA LYS A 99 -7.60 -38.02 22.46
C LYS A 99 -6.42 -37.44 23.26
N GLN A 100 -5.42 -36.91 22.56
CA GLN A 100 -4.22 -36.29 23.17
C GLN A 100 -4.16 -34.77 22.90
N GLU A 101 -5.28 -34.20 22.55
CA GLU A 101 -5.44 -32.78 22.25
C GLU A 101 -6.46 -32.17 23.21
N PHE A 102 -6.22 -30.94 23.57
CA PHE A 102 -7.13 -30.05 24.31
C PHE A 102 -7.98 -29.28 23.29
N GLU A 103 -9.27 -29.20 23.55
CA GLU A 103 -10.19 -28.39 22.73
C GLU A 103 -10.33 -27.02 23.39
N CYS A 104 -9.84 -25.98 22.70
CA CYS A 104 -9.99 -24.59 23.10
C CYS A 104 -11.48 -24.16 22.99
N GLU A 105 -11.91 -23.12 23.69
CA GLU A 105 -13.29 -22.62 23.60
C GLU A 105 -13.67 -22.18 22.20
N ASN A 106 -12.71 -21.65 21.44
CA ASN A 106 -12.88 -21.30 20.02
C ASN A 106 -12.91 -22.52 19.07
N GLY A 107 -12.86 -23.76 19.62
CA GLY A 107 -12.89 -25.01 18.86
C GLY A 107 -11.56 -25.43 18.24
N TYR A 108 -10.47 -24.77 18.61
CA TYR A 108 -9.13 -25.14 18.17
C TYR A 108 -8.60 -26.35 18.95
N CYS A 109 -7.91 -27.27 18.25
CA CYS A 109 -7.28 -28.40 18.88
C CYS A 109 -5.81 -28.10 19.20
N LEU A 110 -5.46 -28.15 20.48
CA LEU A 110 -4.15 -27.85 20.99
C LEU A 110 -3.50 -29.11 21.61
N LYS A 111 -2.21 -29.27 21.48
CA LYS A 111 -1.49 -30.35 22.13
C LYS A 111 -1.54 -30.15 23.65
N ASN A 112 -1.91 -31.19 24.43
CA ASN A 112 -2.04 -31.11 25.89
C ASN A 112 -0.80 -30.55 26.63
N ARG A 113 0.38 -30.65 26.04
CA ARG A 113 1.61 -30.08 26.61
C ARG A 113 1.67 -28.54 26.60
N LEU A 114 0.77 -27.91 25.88
CA LEU A 114 0.68 -26.45 25.75
C LEU A 114 -0.31 -25.84 26.74
N VAL A 115 -1.12 -26.69 27.39
CA VAL A 115 -2.06 -26.24 28.41
C VAL A 115 -1.31 -25.88 29.69
N CYS A 116 -1.67 -24.74 30.30
CA CYS A 116 -1.06 -24.24 31.55
C CYS A 116 0.44 -23.94 31.44
N ASN A 117 0.86 -23.39 30.32
CA ASN A 117 2.27 -23.06 30.09
C ASN A 117 2.58 -21.56 30.19
N THR A 118 1.61 -20.73 30.60
CA THR A 118 1.69 -19.27 30.69
C THR A 118 1.69 -18.53 29.34
N GLU A 119 1.43 -19.23 28.25
CA GLU A 119 1.34 -18.66 26.90
C GLU A 119 -0.07 -18.90 26.36
N ASN A 120 -0.67 -17.89 25.72
CA ASN A 120 -1.96 -18.04 25.07
C ASN A 120 -1.80 -18.77 23.73
N ASP A 121 -1.79 -20.11 23.77
CA ASP A 121 -1.62 -20.97 22.60
C ASP A 121 -2.94 -21.20 21.86
N CYS A 122 -4.10 -21.15 22.58
CA CYS A 122 -5.43 -21.19 21.98
C CYS A 122 -5.77 -19.92 21.20
N GLY A 123 -5.39 -18.76 21.69
CA GLY A 123 -5.76 -17.45 21.18
C GLY A 123 -6.85 -16.77 22.03
N ASP A 124 -7.69 -17.55 22.70
CA ASP A 124 -8.79 -17.12 23.58
C ASP A 124 -8.48 -17.26 25.08
N PHE A 125 -7.24 -17.66 25.44
CA PHE A 125 -6.77 -17.95 26.79
C PHE A 125 -7.40 -19.17 27.49
N SER A 126 -8.25 -19.95 26.82
CA SER A 126 -8.90 -21.11 27.43
C SER A 126 -7.91 -22.22 27.83
N ASP A 127 -6.72 -22.26 27.26
CA ASP A 127 -5.62 -23.15 27.64
C ASP A 127 -4.91 -22.75 28.93
N GLU A 128 -5.10 -21.54 29.41
CA GLU A 128 -4.53 -21.04 30.65
C GLU A 128 -5.57 -20.88 31.79
N ASP A 129 -6.82 -21.24 31.50
CA ASP A 129 -7.89 -21.26 32.49
C ASP A 129 -7.81 -22.51 33.39
N HIS A 130 -8.21 -22.34 34.65
CA HIS A 130 -8.26 -23.41 35.64
C HIS A 130 -6.92 -24.15 35.84
N CYS A 131 -5.79 -23.47 35.68
CA CYS A 131 -4.46 -24.01 35.92
C CYS A 131 -4.17 -24.08 37.41
N ASP A 132 -3.94 -25.28 37.91
CA ASP A 132 -3.39 -25.49 39.24
C ASP A 132 -1.98 -24.90 39.38
N GLU A 133 -1.41 -24.88 40.61
CA GLU A 133 -0.16 -24.17 40.96
C GLU A 133 1.10 -24.59 40.14
N THR A 134 1.00 -25.55 39.24
CA THR A 134 2.15 -26.08 38.48
C THR A 134 2.27 -25.48 37.08
N LYS A 135 2.33 -24.13 36.97
CA LYS A 135 2.62 -23.46 35.72
C LYS A 135 4.02 -23.81 35.20
N ARG A 136 4.14 -24.16 33.93
CA ARG A 136 5.40 -24.58 33.28
C ARG A 136 5.79 -23.66 32.14
N PRO A 137 6.27 -22.44 32.43
CA PRO A 137 6.66 -21.51 31.38
C PRO A 137 7.77 -22.11 30.51
N PRO A 138 7.65 -22.09 29.17
CA PRO A 138 8.61 -22.69 28.26
C PRO A 138 10.04 -22.17 28.40
N CYS A 139 10.21 -20.89 28.76
CA CYS A 139 11.52 -20.29 28.99
C CYS A 139 12.02 -20.39 30.45
N GLY A 140 11.21 -20.95 31.38
CA GLY A 140 11.56 -20.99 32.80
C GLY A 140 11.79 -19.56 33.34
N ASN A 141 12.90 -19.37 34.05
CA ASN A 141 13.27 -18.07 34.66
C ASN A 141 14.14 -17.19 33.73
N ARG A 142 14.18 -17.47 32.44
CA ARG A 142 14.97 -16.69 31.49
C ARG A 142 14.18 -15.47 31.02
N GLU A 143 14.81 -14.33 31.10
CA GLU A 143 14.26 -13.10 30.46
C GLU A 143 14.42 -13.20 28.95
N VAL A 144 13.31 -13.12 28.25
CA VAL A 144 13.26 -13.15 26.79
C VAL A 144 12.15 -12.20 26.33
N ASP A 145 12.52 -11.19 25.57
CA ASP A 145 11.59 -10.19 25.09
C ASP A 145 10.80 -10.65 23.86
N VAL A 146 9.67 -10.04 23.62
CA VAL A 146 8.88 -10.25 22.42
C VAL A 146 9.59 -9.60 21.24
N SER A 147 9.61 -10.29 20.12
CA SER A 147 10.26 -9.81 18.89
C SER A 147 9.28 -9.04 18.01
N GLU A 148 9.43 -7.73 17.91
CA GLU A 148 8.65 -6.93 16.94
C GLU A 148 8.99 -7.30 15.48
N LEU A 149 10.25 -7.69 15.21
CA LEU A 149 10.63 -8.24 13.91
C LEU A 149 9.88 -9.54 13.59
N GLY A 150 9.74 -10.40 14.60
CA GLY A 150 8.99 -11.63 14.48
C GLY A 150 7.48 -11.40 14.29
N ARG A 151 6.90 -10.41 14.97
CA ARG A 151 5.50 -10.03 14.81
C ARG A 151 5.21 -9.51 13.39
N THR A 152 6.16 -8.81 12.78
CA THR A 152 6.03 -8.25 11.43
C THR A 152 6.23 -9.29 10.33
N ALA A 153 6.80 -10.46 10.65
CA ALA A 153 7.06 -11.51 9.68
C ALA A 153 5.76 -12.02 9.04
N GLY A 154 5.80 -12.32 7.74
CA GLY A 154 4.62 -12.82 7.03
C GLY A 154 3.56 -11.76 6.73
N GLN A 155 3.87 -10.47 6.83
CA GLN A 155 2.93 -9.39 6.53
C GLN A 155 2.26 -9.58 5.18
N GLY A 156 0.94 -9.39 5.12
CA GLY A 156 0.18 -9.37 3.89
C GLY A 156 0.54 -8.18 3.02
N VAL A 157 0.46 -8.37 1.71
CA VAL A 157 0.81 -7.34 0.71
C VAL A 157 -0.21 -7.33 -0.41
N ASN A 158 -0.79 -6.17 -0.68
CA ASN A 158 -1.55 -5.95 -1.89
C ASN A 158 -0.59 -5.51 -3.00
N VAL A 159 -0.47 -6.30 -4.07
CA VAL A 159 0.42 -5.97 -5.19
C VAL A 159 -0.02 -4.71 -5.93
N LEU A 160 -1.31 -4.36 -5.91
CA LEU A 160 -1.78 -3.08 -6.41
C LEU A 160 -1.37 -1.97 -5.44
N GLY A 161 -0.58 -1.02 -5.93
CA GLY A 161 -0.01 0.05 -5.12
C GLY A 161 1.09 -0.41 -4.14
N MET A 162 1.38 -1.73 -4.08
CA MET A 162 2.41 -2.31 -3.20
C MET A 162 2.24 -1.86 -1.73
N THR A 163 1.03 -2.02 -1.23
CA THR A 163 0.66 -1.60 0.13
C THR A 163 0.64 -2.78 1.09
N PRO A 164 1.06 -2.57 2.35
CA PRO A 164 0.93 -3.59 3.37
C PRO A 164 -0.55 -3.86 3.69
N ALA A 165 -0.87 -5.12 3.96
CA ALA A 165 -2.18 -5.60 4.39
C ALA A 165 -2.07 -6.30 5.75
N GLN A 166 -3.17 -6.81 6.28
CA GLN A 166 -3.16 -7.56 7.54
C GLN A 166 -2.33 -8.84 7.41
N THR A 167 -1.74 -9.28 8.52
CA THR A 167 -1.06 -10.57 8.56
C THR A 167 -2.09 -11.70 8.73
N ALA A 168 -1.88 -12.79 7.99
CA ALA A 168 -2.64 -14.02 8.14
C ALA A 168 -2.12 -14.92 9.27
N PHE A 169 -1.02 -14.53 9.92
CA PHE A 169 -0.29 -15.38 10.85
C PHE A 169 -0.47 -14.97 12.31
N GLN A 170 -0.57 -15.96 13.19
CA GLN A 170 -0.46 -15.76 14.64
C GLN A 170 1.01 -15.82 15.05
N ASN A 171 1.68 -14.67 15.02
CA ASN A 171 3.11 -14.57 15.30
C ASN A 171 3.44 -14.43 16.80
N GLU A 172 2.46 -14.58 17.67
CA GLU A 172 2.65 -14.73 19.13
C GLU A 172 2.54 -16.18 19.58
N PHE A 173 2.34 -17.11 18.65
CA PHE A 173 2.37 -18.54 18.92
C PHE A 173 3.80 -19.07 18.85
N TYR A 174 4.25 -19.70 19.93
CA TYR A 174 5.62 -20.25 20.09
C TYR A 174 5.66 -21.76 20.17
N ASN A 175 4.50 -22.43 20.14
CA ASN A 175 4.35 -23.87 20.25
C ASN A 175 5.01 -24.45 21.50
N GLY A 176 5.00 -23.73 22.63
CA GLY A 176 5.58 -24.14 23.89
C GLY A 176 7.10 -24.37 23.86
N ILE A 177 7.80 -23.76 22.92
CA ILE A 177 9.26 -23.91 22.74
C ILE A 177 9.92 -22.58 23.06
N CYS A 178 10.94 -22.58 23.92
CA CYS A 178 11.78 -21.42 24.17
C CYS A 178 12.82 -21.23 23.07
N ASP A 179 12.38 -21.01 21.83
CA ASP A 179 13.28 -20.66 20.74
C ASP A 179 13.56 -19.15 20.79
N ARG A 180 14.82 -18.75 20.80
CA ARG A 180 15.23 -17.36 21.00
C ARG A 180 16.38 -16.97 20.11
N VAL A 181 16.41 -15.71 19.74
CA VAL A 181 17.46 -15.10 18.94
C VAL A 181 18.09 -13.97 19.73
N ARG A 182 19.42 -13.92 19.75
CA ARG A 182 20.15 -12.83 20.37
C ARG A 182 20.35 -11.70 19.37
N ASP A 183 20.00 -10.48 19.77
CA ASP A 183 20.46 -9.30 19.08
C ASP A 183 21.95 -9.08 19.43
N GLY A 184 22.79 -9.04 18.40
CA GLY A 184 24.22 -8.83 18.56
C GLY A 184 24.59 -7.44 19.05
N ASN A 185 23.70 -6.45 18.86
CA ASN A 185 23.95 -5.06 19.19
C ASN A 185 23.56 -4.73 20.65
N THR A 186 22.38 -5.16 21.07
CA THR A 186 21.82 -4.85 22.40
C THR A 186 22.09 -5.97 23.42
N ALA A 187 22.55 -7.12 22.95
CA ALA A 187 22.71 -8.35 23.75
C ALA A 187 21.39 -8.93 24.34
N ILE A 188 20.25 -8.36 23.99
CA ILE A 188 18.91 -8.82 24.39
C ILE A 188 18.56 -10.09 23.63
N TYR A 189 17.85 -11.00 24.32
CA TYR A 189 17.30 -12.19 23.71
C TYR A 189 15.82 -12.00 23.41
N TYR A 190 15.44 -12.26 22.15
CA TYR A 190 14.06 -12.16 21.69
C TYR A 190 13.46 -13.52 21.39
N ARG A 191 12.17 -13.70 21.72
CA ARG A 191 11.42 -14.92 21.37
C ARG A 191 11.28 -15.01 19.84
N LYS A 192 11.58 -16.18 19.30
CA LYS A 192 11.36 -16.46 17.88
C LYS A 192 9.99 -17.12 17.69
N PRO A 193 9.04 -16.49 16.97
CA PRO A 193 7.73 -17.08 16.68
C PRO A 193 7.83 -18.42 15.96
N TRP A 194 6.88 -19.31 16.24
CA TRP A 194 6.81 -20.62 15.59
C TRP A 194 6.78 -20.50 14.05
N ASN A 195 6.01 -19.56 13.51
CA ASN A 195 5.89 -19.37 12.08
C ASN A 195 7.19 -18.98 11.37
N THR A 196 8.18 -18.45 12.09
CA THR A 196 9.48 -18.09 11.53
C THR A 196 10.46 -19.25 11.58
N ALA A 197 10.99 -19.64 10.41
CA ALA A 197 12.09 -20.61 10.33
C ALA A 197 13.42 -19.95 10.71
N VAL A 198 13.65 -18.73 10.19
CA VAL A 198 14.83 -17.92 10.47
C VAL A 198 14.41 -16.54 10.93
N LEU A 199 15.02 -16.06 11.98
CA LEU A 199 14.92 -14.68 12.46
C LEU A 199 16.32 -14.23 12.84
N SER A 200 16.76 -13.09 12.33
CA SER A 200 18.10 -12.57 12.59
C SER A 200 18.05 -11.08 12.81
N TYR A 201 18.68 -10.61 13.87
CA TYR A 201 18.91 -9.21 14.15
C TYR A 201 20.25 -8.79 13.54
N ASP A 202 20.22 -7.85 12.64
CA ASP A 202 21.39 -7.32 11.91
C ASP A 202 21.09 -5.86 11.52
N THR A 203 21.41 -4.96 12.42
CA THR A 203 21.15 -3.53 12.23
C THR A 203 22.16 -2.94 11.26
N ARG A 204 21.65 -2.41 10.15
CA ARG A 204 22.42 -1.72 9.11
C ARG A 204 21.64 -0.52 8.64
N GLY A 205 22.31 0.57 8.42
CA GLY A 205 21.70 1.75 7.81
C GLY A 205 22.54 2.31 6.68
N ASP A 206 21.89 3.09 5.85
CA ASP A 206 22.59 3.87 4.83
C ASP A 206 23.52 4.89 5.50
N LYS A 207 24.77 4.93 5.07
CA LYS A 207 25.78 5.86 5.61
C LYS A 207 25.56 7.31 5.16
N ARG A 208 24.72 7.53 4.17
CA ARG A 208 24.36 8.83 3.61
C ARG A 208 22.95 8.77 3.04
N PHE A 209 22.28 9.92 3.04
CA PHE A 209 21.06 10.06 2.25
C PHE A 209 21.38 10.01 0.76
N THR A 210 20.51 9.35 0.00
CA THR A 210 20.48 9.50 -1.44
C THR A 210 19.60 10.70 -1.75
N SER A 211 20.17 11.73 -2.35
CA SER A 211 19.47 12.95 -2.75
C SER A 211 19.53 13.09 -4.27
N GLU A 212 18.37 13.11 -4.90
CA GLU A 212 18.22 13.20 -6.36
C GLU A 212 17.32 14.38 -6.72
N PHE A 213 17.61 15.02 -7.84
CA PHE A 213 16.88 16.18 -8.32
C PHE A 213 16.19 15.87 -9.64
N TYR A 214 14.91 16.22 -9.74
CA TYR A 214 14.13 16.05 -10.94
C TYR A 214 13.48 17.37 -11.34
N SER A 215 13.43 17.63 -12.63
CA SER A 215 12.85 18.85 -13.20
C SER A 215 11.37 18.67 -13.59
N ASP A 216 10.81 17.49 -13.41
CA ASP A 216 9.44 17.17 -13.79
C ASP A 216 8.80 16.10 -12.90
N GLN A 217 7.48 16.17 -12.82
CA GLN A 217 6.66 15.29 -12.03
C GLN A 217 6.72 13.83 -12.51
N ALA A 218 6.71 13.62 -13.83
CA ALA A 218 6.65 12.27 -14.40
C ALA A 218 7.93 11.47 -14.06
N SER A 219 9.11 12.10 -14.17
CA SER A 219 10.39 11.48 -13.79
C SER A 219 10.45 11.16 -12.30
N THR A 220 9.97 12.06 -11.45
CA THR A 220 9.89 11.84 -10.00
C THR A 220 9.01 10.64 -9.67
N ILE A 221 7.82 10.57 -10.25
CA ILE A 221 6.87 9.45 -10.04
C ILE A 221 7.46 8.14 -10.55
N LYS A 222 8.07 8.16 -11.75
CA LYS A 222 8.71 6.97 -12.32
C LYS A 222 9.80 6.40 -11.38
N GLU A 223 10.59 7.27 -10.76
CA GLU A 223 11.60 6.82 -9.81
C GLU A 223 10.99 6.29 -8.50
N ILE A 224 9.92 6.89 -7.99
CA ILE A 224 9.17 6.36 -6.82
C ILE A 224 8.71 4.94 -7.10
N PHE A 225 8.09 4.68 -8.25
CA PHE A 225 7.62 3.35 -8.62
C PHE A 225 8.78 2.37 -8.85
N LYS A 226 9.86 2.82 -9.45
CA LYS A 226 11.07 2.01 -9.61
C LYS A 226 11.64 1.61 -8.24
N THR A 227 11.73 2.54 -7.30
CA THR A 227 12.19 2.28 -5.93
C THR A 227 11.25 1.30 -5.23
N LYS A 228 9.93 1.47 -5.35
CA LYS A 228 8.95 0.50 -4.82
C LYS A 228 9.11 -0.87 -5.45
N SER A 229 9.26 -0.97 -6.77
CA SER A 229 9.41 -2.26 -7.46
C SER A 229 10.67 -3.02 -7.07
N GLN A 230 11.76 -2.33 -6.77
CA GLN A 230 13.02 -2.92 -6.30
C GLN A 230 12.92 -3.55 -4.91
N THR A 231 11.85 -3.27 -4.16
CA THR A 231 11.62 -3.89 -2.85
C THR A 231 11.04 -5.30 -2.95
N PHE A 232 10.58 -5.69 -4.14
CA PHE A 232 9.99 -7.00 -4.41
C PHE A 232 10.96 -7.86 -5.19
N ASP A 233 11.23 -9.05 -4.69
CA ASP A 233 12.08 -10.00 -5.38
C ASP A 233 11.33 -10.68 -6.53
N VAL A 234 12.06 -11.28 -7.45
CA VAL A 234 11.73 -11.65 -8.82
C VAL A 234 10.70 -12.78 -8.98
N ASN A 235 10.13 -13.31 -7.88
CA ASN A 235 9.24 -14.49 -7.91
C ASN A 235 7.75 -14.19 -8.22
N LEU A 236 7.39 -12.93 -8.42
CA LEU A 236 6.06 -12.61 -8.94
C LEU A 236 5.91 -13.17 -10.35
N SER A 237 4.75 -13.76 -10.65
CA SER A 237 4.45 -14.16 -12.02
C SER A 237 4.66 -12.96 -12.95
N VAL A 238 5.10 -13.19 -14.19
CA VAL A 238 5.37 -12.12 -15.17
C VAL A 238 4.19 -11.16 -15.30
N LYS A 239 2.96 -11.67 -15.16
CA LYS A 239 1.72 -10.88 -15.20
C LYS A 239 1.58 -9.88 -14.05
N LEU A 240 2.23 -10.12 -12.91
CA LEU A 240 2.12 -9.31 -11.68
C LEU A 240 3.36 -8.46 -11.42
N LYS A 241 4.39 -8.55 -12.27
CA LYS A 241 5.61 -7.74 -12.12
C LYS A 241 5.30 -6.26 -12.28
N PRO A 242 5.66 -5.41 -11.31
CA PRO A 242 5.39 -3.98 -11.37
C PRO A 242 5.97 -3.26 -12.58
N THR A 243 7.07 -3.77 -13.15
CA THR A 243 7.76 -3.17 -14.29
C THR A 243 7.15 -3.55 -15.64
N GLU A 244 6.42 -4.65 -15.72
CA GLU A 244 5.85 -5.16 -16.96
C GLU A 244 4.32 -5.13 -17.02
N SER A 245 3.68 -4.98 -15.86
CA SER A 245 2.23 -4.79 -15.73
C SER A 245 1.93 -3.37 -15.25
N ASN A 246 0.74 -2.87 -15.54
CA ASN A 246 0.27 -1.59 -15.05
C ASN A 246 -0.02 -1.58 -13.51
N VAL A 247 0.41 -2.63 -12.80
CA VAL A 247 0.26 -2.78 -11.35
C VAL A 247 0.94 -1.65 -10.58
N SER A 248 2.11 -1.21 -11.06
CA SER A 248 2.88 -0.15 -10.39
C SER A 248 2.23 1.23 -10.49
N THR A 249 1.40 1.47 -11.50
CA THR A 249 0.74 2.77 -11.71
C THR A 249 -0.64 2.85 -11.05
N THR A 250 -1.08 1.79 -10.39
CA THR A 250 -2.31 1.79 -9.60
C THR A 250 -1.99 2.12 -8.15
N ILE A 251 -2.52 3.24 -7.66
CA ILE A 251 -2.37 3.69 -6.28
C ILE A 251 -3.75 3.59 -5.61
N GLY A 252 -3.86 2.81 -4.52
CA GLY A 252 -5.12 2.65 -3.80
C GLY A 252 -6.14 1.82 -4.59
N GLY A 253 -5.72 0.69 -5.14
CA GLY A 253 -6.64 -0.33 -5.65
C GLY A 253 -7.47 -0.89 -4.50
N GLY A 254 -8.79 -0.68 -4.54
CA GLY A 254 -9.72 -1.01 -3.46
C GLY A 254 -10.06 0.18 -2.57
N PHE A 255 -11.12 0.04 -1.78
CA PHE A 255 -11.70 1.10 -0.96
C PHE A 255 -10.84 1.58 0.23
N ASN A 256 -9.68 0.98 0.49
CA ASN A 256 -8.79 1.37 1.58
C ASN A 256 -7.87 2.55 1.20
N ALA A 257 -8.45 3.62 0.73
CA ALA A 257 -7.78 4.83 0.23
C ALA A 257 -7.02 5.67 1.28
N GLY A 258 -7.04 5.28 2.55
CA GLY A 258 -6.51 6.13 3.64
C GLY A 258 -5.00 6.42 3.62
N ARG A 259 -4.23 5.84 2.70
CA ARG A 259 -2.78 6.07 2.57
C ARG A 259 -2.35 6.66 1.22
N SER A 260 -3.29 6.88 0.31
CA SER A 260 -2.99 7.46 -1.01
C SER A 260 -3.15 8.99 -1.05
N SER A 261 -3.67 9.60 0.01
CA SER A 261 -3.96 11.05 0.07
C SER A 261 -2.73 11.91 -0.24
N SER A 262 -1.56 11.57 0.28
CA SER A 262 -0.33 12.33 0.05
C SER A 262 0.11 12.32 -1.42
N MET A 263 -0.04 11.20 -2.14
CA MET A 263 0.30 11.12 -3.55
C MET A 263 -0.74 11.82 -4.43
N SER A 264 -2.03 11.69 -4.10
CA SER A 264 -3.12 12.41 -4.78
C SER A 264 -2.96 13.93 -4.62
N GLU A 265 -2.60 14.38 -3.42
CA GLU A 265 -2.33 15.78 -3.13
C GLU A 265 -1.09 16.31 -3.85
N PHE A 266 0.00 15.52 -3.88
CA PHE A 266 1.21 15.81 -4.65
C PHE A 266 0.89 16.04 -6.14
N LEU A 267 0.05 15.20 -6.74
CA LEU A 267 -0.33 15.33 -8.15
C LEU A 267 -1.18 16.58 -8.42
N LYS A 268 -2.02 16.96 -7.47
CA LYS A 268 -2.88 18.16 -7.60
C LYS A 268 -2.10 19.46 -7.44
N ASN A 269 -1.22 19.52 -6.43
CA ASN A 269 -0.54 20.76 -6.04
C ASN A 269 0.56 21.18 -7.01
N THR A 270 1.02 20.28 -7.88
CA THR A 270 2.13 20.54 -8.81
C THR A 270 1.67 20.87 -10.24
N LYS A 271 0.35 20.85 -10.51
CA LYS A 271 -0.19 21.23 -11.83
C LYS A 271 0.02 22.73 -12.08
N GLY A 272 0.77 23.08 -13.11
CA GLY A 272 0.91 24.45 -13.61
C GLY A 272 2.14 25.24 -13.15
N THR A 273 2.91 24.77 -12.19
CA THR A 273 4.18 25.37 -11.78
C THR A 273 5.36 24.75 -12.54
N ASN A 274 6.55 25.37 -12.46
CA ASN A 274 7.80 24.79 -12.97
C ASN A 274 8.69 24.38 -11.78
N PRO A 275 8.30 23.35 -11.00
CA PRO A 275 8.97 22.98 -9.78
C PRO A 275 10.26 22.18 -10.05
N ILE A 276 11.17 22.22 -9.07
CA ILE A 276 12.25 21.25 -8.95
C ILE A 276 11.89 20.31 -7.79
N TYR A 277 12.05 19.02 -8.01
CA TYR A 277 11.80 18.00 -7.00
C TYR A 277 13.12 17.54 -6.40
N LEU A 278 13.25 17.66 -5.08
CA LEU A 278 14.35 17.07 -4.32
C LEU A 278 13.84 15.81 -3.63
N HIS A 279 14.28 14.65 -4.09
CA HIS A 279 13.94 13.34 -3.57
C HIS A 279 15.04 12.84 -2.63
N VAL A 280 14.72 12.68 -1.36
CA VAL A 280 15.63 12.24 -0.30
C VAL A 280 15.23 10.86 0.17
N LYS A 281 16.19 9.92 0.19
CA LYS A 281 15.95 8.51 0.59
C LYS A 281 17.01 8.03 1.58
N SER A 282 16.59 7.24 2.57
CA SER A 282 17.47 6.46 3.44
C SER A 282 16.73 5.24 3.99
N ASN A 283 17.43 4.13 4.17
CA ASN A 283 16.88 2.91 4.73
C ASN A 283 17.65 2.51 5.98
N ILE A 284 16.91 1.98 6.97
CA ILE A 284 17.48 1.30 8.13
C ILE A 284 16.94 -0.12 8.16
N GLN A 285 17.82 -1.08 8.10
CA GLN A 285 17.54 -2.50 8.34
C GLN A 285 17.75 -2.79 9.83
N LEU A 286 16.85 -3.52 10.45
CA LEU A 286 16.99 -4.04 11.83
C LEU A 286 17.26 -5.54 11.84
N GLY A 287 16.81 -6.26 10.84
CA GLY A 287 17.01 -7.68 10.72
C GLY A 287 16.31 -8.31 9.52
N THR A 288 16.34 -9.64 9.50
CA THR A 288 15.74 -10.44 8.43
C THR A 288 14.95 -11.60 9.00
N PHE A 289 13.93 -12.02 8.25
CA PHE A 289 13.15 -13.20 8.59
C PHE A 289 12.93 -14.11 7.38
N GLN A 290 12.62 -15.38 7.66
CA GLN A 290 12.08 -16.33 6.71
C GLN A 290 10.98 -17.14 7.38
N MET A 291 9.80 -17.21 6.75
CA MET A 291 8.67 -17.99 7.23
C MET A 291 8.92 -19.49 7.03
N ARG A 292 8.29 -20.33 7.87
CA ARG A 292 8.19 -21.77 7.61
C ARG A 292 7.36 -22.02 6.37
N LYS A 293 7.57 -23.16 5.73
CA LYS A 293 6.77 -23.60 4.58
C LYS A 293 5.63 -24.56 4.97
N ARG A 294 5.67 -25.12 6.17
CA ARG A 294 4.71 -26.12 6.68
C ARG A 294 4.44 -25.87 8.15
N ASP A 295 3.33 -26.43 8.64
CA ASP A 295 2.88 -26.31 10.03
C ASP A 295 2.78 -24.83 10.48
N LEU A 296 2.19 -24.00 9.63
CA LEU A 296 1.96 -22.61 9.92
C LEU A 296 0.77 -22.47 10.88
N ARG A 297 0.91 -21.59 11.87
CA ARG A 297 -0.17 -21.15 12.74
C ARG A 297 -0.78 -19.89 12.15
N LEU A 298 -1.95 -20.03 11.57
CA LEU A 298 -2.71 -18.91 11.00
C LEU A 298 -3.56 -18.24 12.09
N SER A 299 -3.89 -16.97 11.91
CA SER A 299 -4.77 -16.26 12.82
C SER A 299 -6.20 -16.80 12.71
N GLU A 300 -6.93 -16.77 13.81
CA GLU A 300 -8.31 -17.23 13.87
C GLU A 300 -9.19 -16.44 12.89
N THR A 301 -9.08 -15.12 12.92
CA THR A 301 -9.84 -14.24 12.01
C THR A 301 -9.60 -14.55 10.53
N PHE A 302 -8.35 -14.86 10.14
CA PHE A 302 -8.05 -15.29 8.78
C PHE A 302 -8.73 -16.59 8.42
N LEU A 303 -8.69 -17.58 9.34
CA LEU A 303 -9.32 -18.88 9.12
C LEU A 303 -10.84 -18.78 9.05
N GLU A 304 -11.46 -17.98 9.90
CA GLU A 304 -12.89 -17.73 9.89
C GLU A 304 -13.33 -17.08 8.57
N GLU A 305 -12.70 -15.97 8.19
CA GLU A 305 -13.03 -15.30 6.92
C GLU A 305 -12.81 -16.24 5.71
N LEU A 306 -11.77 -17.07 5.74
CA LEU A 306 -11.52 -18.06 4.71
C LEU A 306 -12.61 -19.15 4.66
N LYS A 307 -13.18 -19.55 5.82
CA LYS A 307 -14.30 -20.48 5.89
C LYS A 307 -15.55 -19.90 5.26
N PHE A 308 -15.83 -18.62 5.53
CA PHE A 308 -17.01 -17.93 5.00
C PHE A 308 -16.92 -17.63 3.49
N LEU A 309 -15.74 -17.71 2.88
CA LEU A 309 -15.63 -17.58 1.43
C LEU A 309 -16.48 -18.63 0.72
N PRO A 310 -17.40 -18.24 -0.18
CA PRO A 310 -18.26 -19.19 -0.89
C PRO A 310 -17.44 -20.09 -1.83
N SER A 311 -17.80 -21.37 -1.90
CA SER A 311 -17.17 -22.32 -2.83
C SER A 311 -17.44 -21.97 -4.28
N THR A 312 -18.61 -21.39 -4.59
CA THR A 312 -18.86 -20.75 -5.88
C THR A 312 -18.09 -19.42 -5.93
N TYR A 313 -17.38 -19.17 -7.02
CA TYR A 313 -16.60 -17.94 -7.14
C TYR A 313 -17.51 -16.71 -7.17
N GLU A 314 -17.46 -15.94 -6.10
CA GLU A 314 -18.16 -14.65 -5.94
C GLU A 314 -17.13 -13.52 -5.85
N LYS A 315 -16.93 -12.84 -6.97
CA LYS A 315 -15.90 -11.83 -7.17
C LYS A 315 -15.79 -10.83 -6.01
N GLY A 316 -16.93 -10.33 -5.53
CA GLY A 316 -16.94 -9.30 -4.50
C GLY A 316 -16.41 -9.77 -3.15
N GLU A 317 -16.78 -11.00 -2.74
CA GLU A 317 -16.34 -11.56 -1.45
C GLU A 317 -14.85 -11.90 -1.48
N TYR A 318 -14.38 -12.49 -2.58
CA TYR A 318 -12.97 -12.76 -2.78
C TYR A 318 -12.13 -11.47 -2.83
N PHE A 319 -12.64 -10.39 -3.43
CA PHE A 319 -11.95 -9.09 -3.46
C PHE A 319 -11.83 -8.46 -2.07
N LYS A 320 -12.90 -8.51 -1.25
CA LYS A 320 -12.85 -8.04 0.15
C LYS A 320 -11.79 -8.79 0.95
N PHE A 321 -11.70 -10.10 0.77
CA PHE A 321 -10.67 -10.91 1.41
C PHE A 321 -9.27 -10.48 1.00
N LEU A 322 -9.04 -10.25 -0.31
CA LEU A 322 -7.76 -9.74 -0.82
C LEU A 322 -7.45 -8.32 -0.34
N GLU A 323 -8.44 -7.48 -0.13
CA GLU A 323 -8.26 -6.13 0.42
C GLU A 323 -7.85 -6.16 1.89
N THR A 324 -8.34 -7.14 2.64
CA THR A 324 -8.02 -7.32 4.06
C THR A 324 -6.62 -7.92 4.25
N TYR A 325 -6.35 -9.06 3.62
CA TYR A 325 -5.13 -9.84 3.88
C TYR A 325 -4.04 -9.68 2.82
N GLY A 326 -4.35 -8.98 1.73
CA GLY A 326 -3.44 -8.83 0.59
C GLY A 326 -3.60 -9.93 -0.45
N THR A 327 -3.03 -9.70 -1.60
CA THR A 327 -2.94 -10.68 -2.69
C THR A 327 -1.84 -11.72 -2.43
N HIS A 328 -0.84 -11.32 -1.66
CA HIS A 328 0.35 -12.10 -1.31
C HIS A 328 0.73 -11.86 0.15
N TYR A 329 1.64 -12.67 0.65
CA TYR A 329 2.32 -12.45 1.94
C TYR A 329 3.84 -12.51 1.77
N SER A 330 4.55 -11.89 2.70
CA SER A 330 6.01 -11.85 2.72
C SER A 330 6.57 -13.16 3.28
N GLN A 331 7.05 -14.05 2.43
CA GLN A 331 7.63 -15.30 2.88
C GLN A 331 9.04 -15.13 3.45
N ARG A 332 9.81 -14.23 2.89
CA ARG A 332 11.11 -13.80 3.36
C ARG A 332 11.20 -12.31 3.27
N GLY A 333 11.84 -11.67 4.22
CA GLY A 333 11.98 -10.23 4.18
C GLY A 333 13.09 -9.67 5.03
N THR A 334 13.39 -8.42 4.73
CA THR A 334 14.20 -7.53 5.55
C THR A 334 13.27 -6.59 6.28
N VAL A 335 13.44 -6.46 7.58
CA VAL A 335 12.61 -5.63 8.46
C VAL A 335 13.39 -4.42 8.93
N GLY A 336 12.73 -3.28 9.00
CA GLY A 336 13.34 -2.02 9.43
C GLY A 336 12.44 -0.83 9.09
N GLY A 337 12.99 0.21 8.46
CA GLY A 337 12.22 1.36 8.03
C GLY A 337 12.80 2.02 6.79
N LYS A 338 11.94 2.75 6.08
CA LYS A 338 12.29 3.59 4.93
C LYS A 338 11.94 5.03 5.22
N TYR A 339 12.90 5.90 5.07
CA TYR A 339 12.70 7.34 5.16
C TYR A 339 12.79 7.93 3.76
N GLU A 340 11.67 8.40 3.25
CA GLU A 340 11.58 8.91 1.88
C GLU A 340 10.72 10.17 1.88
N LEU A 341 11.32 11.27 1.42
CA LEU A 341 10.69 12.59 1.32
C LEU A 341 10.89 13.18 -0.07
N ILE A 342 9.89 13.89 -0.56
CA ILE A 342 9.97 14.63 -1.83
C ILE A 342 9.61 16.07 -1.54
N TYR A 343 10.59 16.97 -1.69
CA TYR A 343 10.40 18.40 -1.57
C TYR A 343 10.06 18.97 -2.95
N VAL A 344 9.00 19.74 -3.00
CA VAL A 344 8.60 20.52 -4.18
C VAL A 344 9.16 21.93 -4.01
N LEU A 345 10.15 22.29 -4.81
CA LEU A 345 10.85 23.57 -4.73
C LEU A 345 10.38 24.50 -5.86
N ASP A 346 10.14 25.77 -5.54
CA ASP A 346 9.82 26.78 -6.54
C ASP A 346 11.07 27.29 -7.23
N ASN A 347 11.20 26.96 -8.52
CA ASN A 347 12.34 27.35 -9.33
C ASN A 347 12.46 28.87 -9.52
N GLN A 348 11.35 29.61 -9.58
CA GLN A 348 11.37 31.07 -9.69
C GLN A 348 11.91 31.70 -8.40
N THR A 349 11.42 31.26 -7.27
CA THR A 349 11.89 31.74 -5.96
C THR A 349 13.35 31.35 -5.71
N LEU A 350 13.78 30.13 -6.07
CA LEU A 350 15.20 29.74 -6.03
C LEU A 350 16.07 30.71 -6.84
N SER A 351 15.69 30.94 -8.10
CA SER A 351 16.43 31.83 -9.02
C SER A 351 16.45 33.28 -8.53
N SER A 352 15.32 33.81 -8.02
CA SER A 352 15.23 35.17 -7.50
C SER A 352 16.12 35.40 -6.27
N HIS A 353 16.34 34.34 -5.47
CA HIS A 353 17.23 34.35 -4.31
C HIS A 353 18.69 33.98 -4.65
N GLY A 354 18.99 33.61 -5.91
CA GLY A 354 20.29 33.14 -6.33
C GLY A 354 20.71 31.85 -5.61
N LEU A 355 19.76 30.99 -5.35
CA LEU A 355 19.93 29.69 -4.67
C LEU A 355 19.82 28.54 -5.67
N THR A 356 20.46 27.43 -5.30
CA THR A 356 20.33 26.15 -5.98
C THR A 356 19.52 25.16 -5.12
N ALA A 357 18.95 24.15 -5.74
CA ALA A 357 18.31 23.05 -5.01
C ALA A 357 19.31 22.33 -4.07
N GLU A 358 20.60 22.28 -4.41
CA GLU A 358 21.64 21.75 -3.55
C GLU A 358 21.86 22.59 -2.28
N ASP A 359 21.70 23.91 -2.37
CA ASP A 359 21.80 24.78 -1.19
C ASP A 359 20.67 24.49 -0.21
N VAL A 360 19.46 24.22 -0.72
CA VAL A 360 18.32 23.77 0.10
C VAL A 360 18.62 22.42 0.75
N ASN A 361 19.11 21.45 -0.01
CA ASN A 361 19.48 20.13 0.50
C ASN A 361 20.54 20.22 1.62
N ARG A 362 21.55 21.08 1.47
CA ARG A 362 22.56 21.35 2.52
C ARG A 362 21.94 21.96 3.76
N CYS A 363 21.04 22.93 3.60
CA CYS A 363 20.36 23.55 4.73
C CYS A 363 19.46 22.58 5.49
N LEU A 364 18.83 21.63 4.81
CA LEU A 364 18.03 20.57 5.41
C LEU A 364 18.90 19.50 6.11
N GLY A 365 20.20 19.47 5.82
CA GLY A 365 21.16 18.56 6.44
C GLY A 365 21.26 17.18 5.78
N PHE A 366 20.57 16.93 4.68
CA PHE A 366 20.56 15.61 4.00
C PHE A 366 21.83 15.32 3.18
N ASN A 367 22.74 16.26 3.09
CA ASN A 367 24.09 16.05 2.54
C ASN A 367 25.06 15.47 3.57
N LEU A 368 24.68 15.38 4.84
CA LEU A 368 25.52 14.90 5.94
C LEU A 368 25.63 13.38 5.93
N GLY A 369 26.75 12.87 6.44
CA GLY A 369 26.90 11.45 6.72
C GLY A 369 26.04 11.03 7.91
N ILE A 370 25.48 9.83 7.83
CA ILE A 370 24.69 9.21 8.90
C ILE A 370 25.58 8.17 9.57
N THR A 371 25.71 8.24 10.88
CA THR A 371 26.25 7.14 11.68
C THR A 371 25.10 6.56 12.47
N ILE A 372 24.73 5.32 12.18
CA ILE A 372 23.74 4.59 12.98
C ILE A 372 24.53 3.83 14.02
N ALA A 373 24.35 4.20 15.29
CA ALA A 373 24.91 3.44 16.39
C ALA A 373 24.36 2.01 16.37
N ALA A 374 25.14 1.07 16.85
CA ALA A 374 24.74 -0.33 16.99
C ALA A 374 23.49 -0.47 17.86
N ASP A 375 23.26 0.46 18.77
CA ASP A 375 22.04 0.60 19.55
C ASP A 375 21.15 1.66 18.89
N VAL A 376 20.11 1.21 18.21
CA VAL A 376 19.17 2.11 17.51
C VAL A 376 18.39 2.98 18.48
N ALA A 377 18.28 2.59 19.76
CA ALA A 377 17.71 3.40 20.82
C ALA A 377 18.54 4.67 21.10
N GLU A 378 19.82 4.63 20.80
CA GLU A 378 20.74 5.76 20.81
C GLU A 378 21.22 6.12 19.39
N ALA A 379 20.32 6.15 18.40
CA ALA A 379 20.65 6.66 17.08
C ALA A 379 21.06 8.14 17.19
N THR A 380 22.15 8.38 17.85
CA THR A 380 22.91 9.60 17.76
C THR A 380 23.51 9.64 16.35
N ALA A 381 22.68 10.08 15.39
CA ALA A 381 23.27 10.69 14.23
C ALA A 381 24.17 11.80 14.79
N GLU A 382 25.48 11.61 14.82
CA GLU A 382 26.39 12.71 14.97
C GLU A 382 26.19 13.61 13.75
N ILE A 383 25.20 14.47 13.88
CA ILE A 383 24.96 15.57 12.95
C ILE A 383 26.10 16.53 13.20
N LYS A 384 27.19 16.38 12.44
CA LYS A 384 28.21 17.41 12.37
C LYS A 384 27.49 18.72 12.08
N ALA A 385 27.60 19.65 13.00
CA ALA A 385 26.85 20.90 13.12
C ALA A 385 26.29 21.40 11.79
N LYS A 386 24.96 21.45 11.67
CA LYS A 386 24.20 22.03 10.55
C LYS A 386 24.82 23.38 10.16
N GLN A 387 25.56 23.43 9.10
CA GLN A 387 26.01 24.68 8.53
C GLN A 387 25.16 25.02 7.29
N CYS A 388 23.95 25.50 7.53
CA CYS A 388 23.19 26.21 6.52
C CYS A 388 23.80 27.59 6.32
N LYS A 389 25.01 27.66 5.75
CA LYS A 389 25.62 28.92 5.35
C LYS A 389 25.63 28.99 3.82
N THR A 390 24.56 29.55 3.30
CA THR A 390 24.52 30.01 1.91
C THR A 390 24.83 31.51 1.88
N SER A 391 25.03 32.08 0.71
CA SER A 391 25.20 33.54 0.55
C SER A 391 24.04 34.37 1.12
N ARG A 392 22.86 33.77 1.32
CA ARG A 392 21.63 34.45 1.78
C ARG A 392 20.94 33.83 2.99
N PHE A 393 21.06 32.53 3.24
CA PHE A 393 20.44 31.87 4.39
C PHE A 393 21.46 31.49 5.44
N LYS A 394 21.20 31.91 6.68
CA LYS A 394 22.05 31.60 7.85
C LYS A 394 21.55 30.38 8.61
N ASN A 395 20.28 30.05 8.46
CA ASN A 395 19.62 28.94 9.16
C ASN A 395 18.45 28.37 8.36
N VAL A 396 17.94 27.23 8.81
CA VAL A 396 16.82 26.49 8.19
C VAL A 396 15.51 27.30 8.24
N ASP A 397 15.31 28.13 9.28
CA ASP A 397 14.10 28.94 9.41
C ASP A 397 14.00 30.04 8.35
N GLU A 398 15.11 30.50 7.84
CA GLU A 398 15.12 31.45 6.71
C GLU A 398 14.71 30.76 5.41
N VAL A 399 15.14 29.51 5.16
CA VAL A 399 14.68 28.70 4.03
C VAL A 399 13.18 28.48 4.11
N ARG A 400 12.66 28.16 5.31
CA ARG A 400 11.22 27.97 5.54
C ARG A 400 10.41 29.23 5.20
N ARG A 401 10.88 30.40 5.65
CA ARG A 401 10.17 31.68 5.44
C ARG A 401 10.30 32.22 4.02
N SER A 402 11.24 31.76 3.23
CA SER A 402 11.50 32.24 1.88
C SER A 402 10.42 31.83 0.86
N GLY A 403 9.60 30.82 1.16
CA GLY A 403 8.63 30.25 0.21
C GLY A 403 9.26 29.39 -0.89
N VAL A 404 10.55 29.06 -0.78
CA VAL A 404 11.26 28.16 -1.72
C VAL A 404 10.66 26.75 -1.69
N ILE A 405 10.27 26.24 -0.51
CA ILE A 405 9.61 24.96 -0.36
C ILE A 405 8.11 25.18 -0.46
N GLN A 406 7.52 24.71 -1.54
CA GLN A 406 6.07 24.79 -1.77
C GLN A 406 5.32 23.66 -1.09
N ASP A 407 5.87 22.45 -1.14
CA ASP A 407 5.25 21.26 -0.56
C ASP A 407 6.28 20.20 -0.20
N VAL A 408 5.91 19.28 0.69
CA VAL A 408 6.73 18.11 1.06
C VAL A 408 5.83 16.89 1.15
N VAL A 409 6.13 15.89 0.34
CA VAL A 409 5.43 14.60 0.37
C VAL A 409 6.23 13.61 1.20
N SER A 410 5.58 13.01 2.18
CA SER A 410 6.18 11.97 3.03
C SER A 410 5.75 10.58 2.56
N LEU A 411 6.74 9.74 2.27
CA LEU A 411 6.57 8.32 1.96
C LEU A 411 7.30 7.45 3.01
N ILE A 412 7.38 7.95 4.24
CA ILE A 412 8.06 7.30 5.36
C ILE A 412 7.30 6.02 5.74
N GLN A 413 8.04 4.93 5.96
CA GLN A 413 7.51 3.63 6.37
C GLN A 413 8.26 3.12 7.61
N GLY A 414 7.52 2.62 8.60
CA GLY A 414 8.06 2.24 9.91
C GLY A 414 8.13 3.42 10.87
N GLY A 415 8.36 3.12 12.14
CA GLY A 415 8.27 4.06 13.24
C GLY A 415 6.88 4.08 13.89
N THR A 416 6.81 4.54 15.13
CA THR A 416 5.56 4.55 15.90
C THR A 416 4.53 5.49 15.28
N THR A 417 3.24 5.16 15.47
CA THR A 417 2.13 5.98 14.99
C THR A 417 2.23 7.42 15.53
N ALA A 418 2.64 7.60 16.78
CA ALA A 418 2.83 8.93 17.38
C ALA A 418 3.86 9.76 16.59
N THR A 419 5.00 9.18 16.24
CA THR A 419 6.04 9.85 15.46
C THR A 419 5.54 10.20 14.06
N LEU A 420 4.89 9.25 13.38
CA LEU A 420 4.34 9.49 12.03
C LEU A 420 3.24 10.57 12.04
N THR A 421 2.37 10.57 13.05
CA THR A 421 1.34 11.62 13.20
C THR A 421 1.99 12.99 13.40
N ARG A 422 3.00 13.09 14.28
CA ARG A 422 3.75 14.33 14.48
C ARG A 422 4.41 14.83 13.20
N LEU A 423 5.05 13.94 12.43
CA LEU A 423 5.63 14.30 11.14
C LEU A 423 4.57 14.82 10.14
N ASN A 424 3.41 14.18 10.10
CA ASN A 424 2.29 14.62 9.24
C ASN A 424 1.71 15.97 9.69
N GLU A 425 1.63 16.22 11.00
CA GLU A 425 1.22 17.53 11.54
C GLU A 425 2.20 18.64 11.14
N LEU A 426 3.49 18.37 11.17
CA LEU A 426 4.51 19.33 10.69
C LEU A 426 4.34 19.64 9.20
N LEU A 427 4.00 18.64 8.38
CA LEU A 427 3.74 18.82 6.94
C LEU A 427 2.44 19.58 6.68
N SER A 428 1.41 19.37 7.49
CA SER A 428 0.12 20.04 7.37
C SER A 428 0.14 21.48 7.90
N SER A 429 1.10 21.81 8.76
CA SER A 429 1.28 23.15 9.30
C SER A 429 1.91 24.10 8.28
N ASN A 430 1.75 25.40 8.47
CA ASN A 430 2.46 26.40 7.69
C ASN A 430 4.01 26.29 7.79
N ALA A 431 4.48 25.42 8.67
CA ALA A 431 5.90 25.15 8.85
C ALA A 431 6.50 24.29 7.72
N ARG A 432 5.74 23.34 7.15
CA ARG A 432 6.10 22.43 6.03
C ARG A 432 7.58 22.08 5.91
N LEU A 433 8.24 21.86 7.05
CA LEU A 433 9.66 21.62 7.10
C LEU A 433 9.94 20.37 7.91
N ILE A 434 10.47 19.36 7.26
CA ILE A 434 11.09 18.19 7.87
C ILE A 434 12.58 18.25 7.49
N ASP A 435 13.46 18.04 8.44
CA ASP A 435 14.90 18.06 8.23
C ASP A 435 15.56 16.80 8.83
N VAL A 436 16.88 16.75 8.83
CA VAL A 436 17.62 15.59 9.31
C VAL A 436 17.43 15.30 10.81
N GLU A 437 16.99 16.24 11.63
CA GLU A 437 16.72 16.00 13.06
C GLU A 437 15.51 15.09 13.23
N HIS A 438 14.48 15.28 12.41
CA HIS A 438 13.29 14.43 12.39
C HIS A 438 13.58 12.99 11.93
N TYR A 439 14.60 12.82 11.09
CA TYR A 439 15.08 11.47 10.74
C TYR A 439 15.61 10.72 11.97
N VAL A 440 16.37 11.39 12.83
CA VAL A 440 16.91 10.77 14.05
C VAL A 440 15.79 10.38 15.00
N GLU A 441 14.82 11.26 15.21
CA GLU A 441 13.64 10.98 16.03
C GLU A 441 12.86 9.77 15.51
N TRP A 442 12.64 9.69 14.20
CA TRP A 442 11.97 8.56 13.56
C TRP A 442 12.79 7.27 13.72
N ALA A 443 14.10 7.31 13.46
CA ALA A 443 14.98 6.14 13.54
C ALA A 443 14.95 5.49 14.91
N ALA A 444 14.92 6.29 15.98
CA ALA A 444 14.85 5.82 17.38
C ALA A 444 13.56 5.03 17.69
N THR A 445 12.49 5.21 16.90
CA THR A 445 11.21 4.49 17.12
C THR A 445 11.08 3.19 16.30
N LEU A 446 12.01 2.92 15.39
CA LEU A 446 11.95 1.74 14.51
C LEU A 446 11.93 0.39 15.24
N PRO A 447 12.71 0.19 16.34
CA PRO A 447 12.67 -1.09 17.06
C PRO A 447 11.28 -1.44 17.61
N GLN A 448 10.45 -0.43 17.90
CA GLN A 448 9.10 -0.60 18.45
C GLN A 448 8.04 -0.82 17.37
N ALA A 449 8.25 -0.31 16.17
CA ALA A 449 7.29 -0.39 15.08
C ALA A 449 8.00 -0.52 13.70
N PRO A 450 8.71 -1.63 13.49
CA PRO A 450 9.38 -1.87 12.22
C PRO A 450 8.38 -2.32 11.14
N VAL A 451 8.79 -2.20 9.87
CA VAL A 451 8.04 -2.68 8.72
C VAL A 451 8.92 -3.53 7.80
N VAL A 452 8.30 -4.30 6.92
CA VAL A 452 9.04 -5.04 5.89
C VAL A 452 9.45 -4.09 4.78
N ILE A 453 10.76 -3.93 4.58
CA ILE A 453 11.35 -2.99 3.62
C ILE A 453 11.86 -3.65 2.33
N ARG A 454 12.12 -4.94 2.36
CA ARG A 454 12.43 -5.78 1.19
C ARG A 454 11.80 -7.15 1.42
N GLN A 455 11.22 -7.74 0.38
CA GLN A 455 10.44 -8.96 0.57
C GLN A 455 10.39 -9.84 -0.67
N GLU A 456 10.31 -11.13 -0.42
CA GLU A 456 9.97 -12.18 -1.36
C GLU A 456 8.52 -12.59 -1.12
N LEU A 457 7.69 -12.51 -2.15
CA LEU A 457 6.25 -12.70 -2.04
C LEU A 457 5.82 -14.12 -2.42
N THR A 458 4.82 -14.60 -1.71
CA THR A 458 4.10 -15.85 -2.02
C THR A 458 2.60 -15.54 -2.09
N PRO A 459 1.84 -16.11 -3.05
CA PRO A 459 0.40 -15.91 -3.15
C PRO A 459 -0.33 -16.27 -1.85
N ILE A 460 -1.33 -15.47 -1.48
CA ILE A 460 -2.13 -15.71 -0.27
C ILE A 460 -2.88 -17.05 -0.33
N SER A 461 -3.22 -17.53 -1.52
CA SER A 461 -3.86 -18.81 -1.79
C SER A 461 -3.07 -20.01 -1.26
N GLU A 462 -1.73 -19.90 -1.13
CA GLU A 462 -0.88 -20.95 -0.58
C GLU A 462 -1.11 -21.20 0.93
N LEU A 463 -1.81 -20.26 1.60
CA LEU A 463 -2.15 -20.39 3.01
C LEU A 463 -3.45 -21.15 3.26
N VAL A 464 -4.19 -21.54 2.21
CA VAL A 464 -5.45 -22.30 2.35
C VAL A 464 -5.15 -23.68 2.94
N PRO A 465 -5.61 -24.00 4.18
CA PRO A 465 -5.35 -25.29 4.79
C PRO A 465 -6.11 -26.41 4.10
N LEU A 466 -5.47 -27.56 3.89
CA LEU A 466 -6.10 -28.72 3.24
C LEU A 466 -7.29 -29.32 4.04
N LYS A 467 -7.37 -28.98 5.33
CA LYS A 467 -8.41 -29.52 6.23
C LYS A 467 -9.75 -28.79 6.17
N ILE A 468 -9.79 -27.57 5.60
CA ILE A 468 -11.06 -26.85 5.47
C ILE A 468 -11.89 -27.38 4.30
N PRO A 469 -13.24 -27.34 4.38
CA PRO A 469 -14.10 -27.73 3.25
C PRO A 469 -13.79 -26.96 2.00
N ASP A 470 -13.87 -27.64 0.87
CA ASP A 470 -13.65 -27.05 -0.45
C ASP A 470 -12.30 -26.30 -0.60
N SER A 471 -11.30 -26.70 0.22
CA SER A 471 -9.97 -26.05 0.26
C SER A 471 -9.35 -25.88 -1.13
N ARG A 472 -9.46 -26.90 -1.98
CA ARG A 472 -8.93 -26.85 -3.35
C ARG A 472 -9.66 -25.81 -4.19
N THR A 473 -11.00 -25.82 -4.15
CA THR A 473 -11.83 -24.87 -4.89
C THR A 473 -11.59 -23.44 -4.41
N LYS A 474 -11.51 -23.22 -3.09
CA LYS A 474 -11.21 -21.91 -2.51
C LYS A 474 -9.82 -21.41 -2.90
N LYS A 475 -8.82 -22.31 -2.95
CA LYS A 475 -7.48 -21.96 -3.43
C LYS A 475 -7.51 -21.54 -4.90
N GLU A 476 -8.14 -22.32 -5.78
CA GLU A 476 -8.30 -22.00 -7.20
C GLU A 476 -9.06 -20.68 -7.40
N ASN A 477 -10.11 -20.45 -6.61
CA ASN A 477 -10.86 -19.20 -6.62
C ASN A 477 -10.03 -17.99 -6.14
N LEU A 478 -9.17 -18.14 -5.14
CA LEU A 478 -8.25 -17.09 -4.70
C LEU A 478 -7.21 -16.75 -5.78
N ASP A 479 -6.64 -17.76 -6.44
CA ASP A 479 -5.72 -17.53 -7.55
C ASP A 479 -6.39 -16.77 -8.69
N ARG A 480 -7.60 -17.18 -9.06
CA ARG A 480 -8.44 -16.45 -10.02
C ARG A 480 -8.76 -15.04 -9.56
N ALA A 481 -9.11 -14.87 -8.28
CA ALA A 481 -9.45 -13.56 -7.72
C ALA A 481 -8.29 -12.58 -7.79
N VAL A 482 -7.05 -13.01 -7.59
CA VAL A 482 -5.86 -12.15 -7.74
C VAL A 482 -5.73 -11.67 -9.19
N GLU A 483 -5.92 -12.55 -10.17
CA GLU A 483 -5.89 -12.15 -11.60
C GLU A 483 -7.02 -11.17 -11.94
N ASP A 484 -8.24 -11.47 -11.52
CA ASP A 484 -9.42 -10.64 -11.74
C ASP A 484 -9.30 -9.29 -11.03
N TYR A 485 -8.72 -9.26 -9.83
CA TYR A 485 -8.49 -8.04 -9.05
C TYR A 485 -7.51 -7.10 -9.75
N VAL A 486 -6.38 -7.62 -10.23
CA VAL A 486 -5.41 -6.84 -11.00
C VAL A 486 -6.00 -6.35 -12.31
N ALA A 487 -6.79 -7.16 -12.99
CA ALA A 487 -7.48 -6.77 -14.22
C ALA A 487 -8.56 -5.70 -13.98
N GLU A 488 -9.30 -5.80 -12.84
CA GLU A 488 -10.36 -4.85 -12.49
C GLU A 488 -9.82 -3.44 -12.28
N TYR A 489 -8.69 -3.31 -11.59
CA TYR A 489 -8.06 -2.03 -11.27
C TYR A 489 -6.91 -1.67 -12.24
N SER A 490 -6.97 -2.16 -13.46
CA SER A 490 -5.98 -1.84 -14.50
C SER A 490 -6.15 -0.43 -15.03
N VAL A 491 -5.03 0.33 -15.11
CA VAL A 491 -4.97 1.62 -15.79
C VAL A 491 -5.30 1.54 -17.28
N CYS A 492 -5.35 0.34 -17.86
CA CYS A 492 -5.78 0.13 -19.23
C CYS A 492 -7.27 0.43 -19.47
N LYS A 493 -8.05 0.60 -18.40
CA LYS A 493 -9.43 1.11 -18.45
C LYS A 493 -9.50 2.65 -18.50
N CYS A 494 -8.35 3.33 -18.42
CA CYS A 494 -8.20 4.77 -18.64
C CYS A 494 -8.03 5.10 -20.11
N GLN A 495 -8.41 6.33 -20.51
CA GLN A 495 -8.00 6.85 -21.80
C GLN A 495 -6.49 7.15 -21.79
N PRO A 496 -5.77 6.91 -22.89
CA PRO A 496 -4.36 7.22 -22.98
C PRO A 496 -4.09 8.71 -22.77
N CYS A 497 -3.02 9.01 -22.02
CA CYS A 497 -2.51 10.38 -21.94
C CYS A 497 -1.80 10.75 -23.24
N LEU A 498 -1.93 12.01 -23.67
CA LEU A 498 -1.31 12.51 -24.89
C LEU A 498 0.20 12.77 -24.68
N HIS A 499 0.94 12.88 -25.77
CA HIS A 499 2.34 13.29 -25.82
C HIS A 499 3.26 12.55 -24.86
N GLY A 500 2.99 11.27 -24.63
CA GLY A 500 3.81 10.42 -23.79
C GLY A 500 3.59 10.59 -22.29
N GLY A 501 2.51 11.22 -21.91
CA GLY A 501 2.07 11.23 -20.52
C GLY A 501 1.75 9.81 -20.03
N THR A 502 1.91 9.59 -18.74
CA THR A 502 1.64 8.29 -18.08
C THR A 502 0.31 8.36 -17.34
N ALA A 503 -0.60 7.44 -17.67
CA ALA A 503 -1.85 7.29 -16.91
C ALA A 503 -1.58 6.60 -15.57
N MET A 504 -2.19 7.11 -14.51
CA MET A 504 -2.16 6.56 -13.16
C MET A 504 -3.58 6.40 -12.65
N LEU A 505 -3.84 5.31 -11.94
CA LEU A 505 -5.11 5.10 -11.27
C LEU A 505 -4.98 5.44 -9.78
N ILE A 506 -5.72 6.46 -9.34
CA ILE A 506 -5.68 6.97 -7.97
C ILE A 506 -7.10 7.13 -7.48
N GLU A 507 -7.46 6.44 -6.39
CA GLU A 507 -8.78 6.55 -5.75
C GLU A 507 -9.96 6.38 -6.76
N GLY A 508 -9.85 5.40 -7.66
CA GLY A 508 -10.88 5.14 -8.65
C GLY A 508 -10.99 6.17 -9.77
N LYS A 509 -9.95 6.98 -9.97
CA LYS A 509 -9.85 8.02 -10.98
C LYS A 509 -8.55 7.92 -11.75
N CYS A 510 -8.63 8.10 -13.05
CA CYS A 510 -7.44 8.19 -13.91
C CYS A 510 -6.89 9.61 -13.91
N GLU A 511 -5.60 9.75 -13.62
CA GLU A 511 -4.87 11.01 -13.70
C GLU A 511 -3.70 10.85 -14.67
N CYS A 512 -3.43 11.88 -15.47
CA CYS A 512 -2.27 11.89 -16.36
C CYS A 512 -1.12 12.66 -15.73
N THR A 513 0.07 12.05 -15.71
CA THR A 513 1.32 12.75 -15.43
C THR A 513 2.02 13.08 -16.73
N CYS A 514 2.24 14.36 -16.96
CA CYS A 514 2.74 14.83 -18.23
C CYS A 514 4.26 14.85 -18.29
N THR A 515 4.79 14.68 -19.49
CA THR A 515 6.21 14.91 -19.79
C THR A 515 6.59 16.37 -19.52
N PRO A 516 7.89 16.71 -19.39
CA PRO A 516 8.33 18.07 -19.05
C PRO A 516 7.82 19.18 -19.97
N PHE A 517 7.51 18.83 -21.21
CA PHE A 517 7.15 19.79 -22.26
C PHE A 517 5.65 20.03 -22.43
N TYR A 518 4.82 19.27 -21.73
CA TYR A 518 3.36 19.33 -21.85
C TYR A 518 2.70 19.54 -20.49
N LYS A 519 1.50 20.06 -20.51
CA LYS A 519 0.60 20.27 -19.37
C LYS A 519 -0.84 20.01 -19.79
N GLY A 520 -1.78 20.11 -18.87
CA GLY A 520 -3.21 19.86 -19.08
C GLY A 520 -3.63 18.51 -18.49
N ASP A 521 -4.93 18.25 -18.46
CA ASP A 521 -5.49 17.05 -17.85
C ASP A 521 -5.19 15.77 -18.64
N ALA A 522 -5.01 15.89 -19.96
CA ALA A 522 -4.59 14.83 -20.86
C ALA A 522 -3.17 15.04 -21.41
N CYS A 523 -2.41 16.00 -20.91
CA CYS A 523 -1.12 16.45 -21.47
C CYS A 523 -1.25 17.04 -22.88
N GLU A 524 -2.34 17.71 -23.19
CA GLU A 524 -2.71 18.23 -24.51
C GLU A 524 -2.05 19.58 -24.83
N ILE A 525 -1.59 20.33 -23.83
CA ILE A 525 -1.10 21.70 -23.98
C ILE A 525 0.43 21.72 -23.96
N PRO A 526 1.10 22.16 -25.05
CA PRO A 526 2.55 22.33 -25.02
C PRO A 526 2.94 23.53 -24.12
N LYS A 527 4.05 23.38 -23.38
CA LYS A 527 4.66 24.50 -22.63
C LYS A 527 5.45 25.39 -23.57
N SER A 528 5.59 26.68 -23.23
CA SER A 528 6.33 27.66 -24.03
C SER A 528 7.81 27.34 -24.26
N THR A 529 8.39 26.44 -23.47
CA THR A 529 9.78 25.97 -23.58
C THR A 529 9.96 24.81 -24.57
N PHE A 530 8.87 24.33 -25.18
CA PHE A 530 8.92 23.20 -26.11
C PHE A 530 9.41 23.62 -27.49
N VAL A 531 10.48 23.01 -27.98
CA VAL A 531 10.97 23.16 -29.33
C VAL A 531 10.79 21.81 -30.06
N PRO A 532 9.88 21.70 -31.02
CA PRO A 532 9.67 20.45 -31.75
C PRO A 532 10.95 19.97 -32.43
N GLY A 533 11.25 18.66 -32.31
CA GLY A 533 12.36 18.02 -33.01
C GLY A 533 13.73 18.04 -32.31
N GLN A 534 13.90 18.78 -31.19
CA GLN A 534 15.17 18.81 -30.45
C GLN A 534 15.22 17.87 -29.24
N THR A 535 14.09 17.25 -28.86
CA THR A 535 14.03 16.44 -27.65
C THR A 535 13.84 14.97 -28.00
N ALA A 536 14.74 14.13 -27.49
CA ALA A 536 14.59 12.67 -27.60
C ALA A 536 13.33 12.21 -26.85
N ILE A 537 12.50 11.42 -27.51
CA ILE A 537 11.28 10.83 -26.95
C ILE A 537 11.50 9.34 -26.83
N ASP A 538 11.64 8.85 -25.60
CA ASP A 538 11.73 7.42 -25.35
C ASP A 538 10.36 6.76 -25.58
N GLY A 539 10.37 5.60 -26.25
CA GLY A 539 9.16 4.81 -26.48
C GLY A 539 8.61 4.22 -25.18
N SER A 540 7.30 4.17 -25.09
CA SER A 540 6.59 3.48 -24.02
C SER A 540 5.51 2.56 -24.61
N TRP A 541 5.29 1.43 -23.91
CA TRP A 541 4.31 0.45 -24.35
C TRP A 541 2.87 0.95 -24.15
N ASN A 542 2.02 0.63 -25.10
CA ASN A 542 0.58 0.66 -24.92
C ASN A 542 0.13 -0.57 -24.09
N CYS A 543 -1.15 -0.61 -23.70
CA CYS A 543 -1.72 -1.75 -23.01
C CYS A 543 -1.73 -3.01 -23.86
N TRP A 544 -1.60 -4.17 -23.19
CA TRP A 544 -1.80 -5.45 -23.85
C TRP A 544 -3.22 -5.58 -24.40
N SER A 545 -3.36 -6.15 -25.60
CA SER A 545 -4.65 -6.60 -26.12
C SER A 545 -5.26 -7.68 -25.21
N ASN A 546 -6.54 -7.96 -25.41
CA ASN A 546 -7.13 -9.17 -24.84
C ASN A 546 -6.39 -10.40 -25.38
N TRP A 547 -6.41 -11.49 -24.60
CA TRP A 547 -5.92 -12.77 -25.07
C TRP A 547 -6.73 -13.24 -26.27
N SER A 548 -6.04 -13.81 -27.26
CA SER A 548 -6.69 -14.50 -28.36
C SER A 548 -7.49 -15.72 -27.85
N THR A 549 -8.36 -16.25 -28.70
CA THR A 549 -8.96 -17.56 -28.46
C THR A 549 -7.89 -18.64 -28.35
N CYS A 550 -8.12 -19.63 -27.48
CA CYS A 550 -7.21 -20.76 -27.31
C CYS A 550 -7.13 -21.58 -28.60
N GLN A 551 -5.93 -21.76 -29.15
CA GLN A 551 -5.65 -22.59 -30.30
C GLN A 551 -4.49 -23.53 -29.96
N ASN A 552 -4.71 -24.83 -30.07
CA ASN A 552 -3.71 -25.87 -29.77
C ASN A 552 -3.09 -25.79 -28.36
N GLY A 553 -3.88 -25.34 -27.35
CA GLY A 553 -3.41 -25.20 -25.98
C GLY A 553 -2.63 -23.90 -25.72
N GLU A 554 -2.54 -23.01 -26.71
CA GLU A 554 -1.87 -21.71 -26.57
C GLU A 554 -2.80 -20.55 -26.92
N ARG A 555 -2.60 -19.43 -26.27
CA ARG A 555 -3.22 -18.14 -26.53
C ARG A 555 -2.16 -17.05 -26.59
N GLN A 556 -2.43 -15.97 -27.30
CA GLN A 556 -1.49 -14.89 -27.53
C GLN A 556 -2.15 -13.54 -27.28
N ARG A 557 -1.36 -12.58 -26.79
CA ARG A 557 -1.73 -11.18 -26.76
C ARG A 557 -0.59 -10.31 -27.27
N THR A 558 -0.94 -9.12 -27.74
CA THR A 558 0.00 -8.17 -28.35
C THR A 558 -0.10 -6.80 -27.71
N ARG A 559 0.95 -6.02 -27.81
CA ARG A 559 1.01 -4.59 -27.47
C ARG A 559 1.87 -3.84 -28.47
N GLU A 560 1.69 -2.53 -28.56
CA GLU A 560 2.42 -1.66 -29.46
C GLU A 560 3.26 -0.63 -28.69
N CYS A 561 4.44 -0.31 -29.23
CA CYS A 561 5.31 0.74 -28.68
C CYS A 561 4.92 2.09 -29.27
N ASN A 562 3.77 2.62 -28.86
CA ASN A 562 3.18 3.83 -29.43
C ASN A 562 2.59 4.80 -28.38
N ASN A 563 2.96 4.62 -27.12
CA ASN A 563 2.46 5.48 -26.02
C ASN A 563 3.59 6.09 -25.15
N PRO A 564 4.41 7.00 -25.70
CA PRO A 564 4.57 7.42 -27.10
C PRO A 564 5.37 6.43 -27.95
N ALA A 565 5.32 6.61 -29.27
CA ALA A 565 6.32 6.03 -30.15
C ALA A 565 7.69 6.70 -29.92
N PRO A 566 8.81 5.96 -30.00
CA PRO A 566 10.13 6.56 -29.89
C PRO A 566 10.37 7.56 -31.02
N GLY A 567 10.93 8.72 -30.68
CA GLY A 567 11.18 9.79 -31.64
C GLY A 567 12.43 10.60 -31.31
N SER A 568 12.96 11.32 -32.30
CA SER A 568 14.09 12.25 -32.14
C SER A 568 15.31 11.62 -31.44
N GLY A 569 15.62 10.33 -31.72
CA GLY A 569 16.75 9.62 -31.12
C GLY A 569 16.47 9.01 -29.72
N GLY A 570 15.22 8.98 -29.29
CA GLY A 570 14.81 8.29 -28.07
C GLY A 570 14.90 6.76 -28.16
N LYS A 571 14.92 6.09 -27.03
CA LYS A 571 15.07 4.64 -26.90
C LYS A 571 13.75 3.93 -27.28
N SER A 572 13.87 2.76 -27.90
CA SER A 572 12.73 1.87 -28.12
C SER A 572 12.19 1.29 -26.80
N CYS A 573 10.94 0.82 -26.83
CA CYS A 573 10.32 0.15 -25.69
C CYS A 573 11.12 -1.11 -25.29
N PRO A 574 11.41 -1.30 -24.00
CA PRO A 574 12.09 -2.51 -23.53
C PRO A 574 11.12 -3.70 -23.49
N GLY A 575 11.65 -4.92 -23.76
CA GLY A 575 10.86 -6.16 -23.71
C GLY A 575 10.14 -6.51 -25.00
N THR A 576 9.17 -7.44 -24.94
CA THR A 576 8.49 -8.02 -26.11
C THR A 576 7.15 -7.36 -26.39
N SER A 577 6.78 -7.29 -27.67
CA SER A 577 5.47 -6.84 -28.15
C SER A 577 4.42 -7.96 -28.16
N VAL A 578 4.83 -9.20 -27.96
CA VAL A 578 3.97 -10.39 -28.02
C VAL A 578 4.22 -11.23 -26.77
N GLU A 579 3.16 -11.76 -26.20
CA GLU A 579 3.21 -12.72 -25.10
C GLU A 579 2.35 -13.93 -25.45
N THR A 580 2.87 -15.12 -25.18
CA THR A 580 2.15 -16.39 -25.34
C THR A 580 1.87 -16.99 -23.96
N GLY A 581 0.72 -17.62 -23.80
CA GLY A 581 0.32 -18.28 -22.57
C GLY A 581 -0.41 -19.58 -22.89
N HIS A 582 -0.29 -20.56 -22.00
CA HIS A 582 -1.08 -21.79 -22.10
C HIS A 582 -2.54 -21.54 -21.69
N CYS A 583 -3.46 -22.34 -22.25
CA CYS A 583 -4.89 -22.26 -21.95
C CYS A 583 -5.56 -23.65 -21.81
#